data_bb96e9b60bd8bc315984bd5f0d47fd10
#
_entry.id   bb96e9b60bd8bc315984bd5f0d47fd10
#
_cell.length_a   1.000
_cell.length_b   1.000
_cell.length_c   1.000
_cell.angle_alpha   90.00
_cell.angle_beta   90.00
_cell.angle_gamma   90.00
#
_symmetry.space_group_name_H-M   'P 1'
#
loop_
_entity.id
_entity.type
_entity.pdbx_description
1 polymer ?
#
loop_
_entity_poly.entity_id
_entity_poly.type
_entity_poly.pdbx_seq_one_letter_code
_entity_poly.pdbx_strand_id
1 'polypeptide(L)'
;MLSESDEYDDAPTECIRKVLEIVSGSSIPRRTLLDLKDIESIRMGTTVATNALLERKGERVALLITNGYRDILHIGNQARPHLFDLSVRRLQKLYEKVVEVDERVTIEGFSEDPDPRPIDIKSDPALREGLTGEAVRILREPDYAAVERDLQELWDLGFRNVAVALMHSYAYPDHEVGIERIARKMGFRTAVSSQLQSMAKLVPRAQSAVTDAYLSPITQRYLDHFQKGFKGGLSGENAHKLLISQSDGGLVNFAGFTGLKGILSGPAGGVLAVAKTCYDPLDGTPVLGFDSEFFKYINPALALGPG
;
A
#
# COMPACT_ATOMS: atom_id res chain seq x y z
N MET A 1 -7.10 -27.08 -8.60
CA MET A 1 -5.63 -27.10 -8.67
C MET A 1 -5.12 -26.73 -7.28
N LEU A 2 -4.09 -27.40 -6.77
CA LEU A 2 -3.49 -27.04 -5.47
C LEU A 2 -2.68 -25.75 -5.63
N SER A 3 -2.61 -24.95 -4.57
CA SER A 3 -1.78 -23.72 -4.55
C SER A 3 -0.29 -24.03 -4.59
N GLU A 4 0.11 -25.17 -4.04
CA GLU A 4 1.48 -25.68 -4.04
C GLU A 4 1.52 -27.10 -4.59
N SER A 5 2.50 -27.42 -5.43
CA SER A 5 2.69 -28.74 -6.04
C SER A 5 4.12 -28.85 -6.57
N ASP A 6 4.70 -30.04 -6.47
CA ASP A 6 6.01 -30.35 -7.08
C ASP A 6 5.96 -30.40 -8.62
N GLU A 7 4.75 -30.42 -9.18
CA GLU A 7 4.54 -30.55 -10.62
C GLU A 7 4.63 -29.24 -11.39
N TYR A 8 4.45 -28.08 -10.74
CA TYR A 8 4.48 -26.75 -11.34
C TYR A 8 5.03 -25.70 -10.35
N ASP A 9 5.60 -24.63 -10.86
CA ASP A 9 6.28 -23.62 -10.06
C ASP A 9 5.28 -22.68 -9.33
N ASP A 10 4.15 -22.36 -9.97
CA ASP A 10 3.03 -21.63 -9.36
C ASP A 10 1.69 -21.99 -10.02
N ALA A 11 0.64 -21.98 -9.21
CA ALA A 11 -0.71 -22.34 -9.65
C ALA A 11 -1.31 -21.36 -10.68
N PRO A 12 -1.17 -20.04 -10.57
CA PRO A 12 -1.67 -19.11 -11.58
C PRO A 12 -1.08 -19.36 -12.97
N THR A 13 0.24 -19.50 -13.09
CA THR A 13 0.90 -19.79 -14.38
C THR A 13 0.42 -21.13 -14.97
N GLU A 14 0.29 -22.15 -14.14
CA GLU A 14 -0.23 -23.46 -14.60
C GLU A 14 -1.70 -23.39 -15.02
N CYS A 15 -2.53 -22.58 -14.36
CA CYS A 15 -3.89 -22.29 -14.82
C CYS A 15 -3.91 -21.65 -16.22
N ILE A 16 -3.09 -20.63 -16.44
CA ILE A 16 -3.00 -19.96 -17.73
C ILE A 16 -2.50 -20.94 -18.80
N ARG A 17 -1.49 -21.75 -18.49
CA ARG A 17 -1.00 -22.79 -19.39
C ARG A 17 -2.12 -23.73 -19.86
N LYS A 18 -2.94 -24.23 -18.93
CA LYS A 18 -4.07 -25.12 -19.25
C LYS A 18 -5.13 -24.44 -20.09
N VAL A 19 -5.44 -23.18 -19.82
CA VAL A 19 -6.38 -22.40 -20.64
C VAL A 19 -5.84 -22.26 -22.07
N LEU A 20 -4.56 -21.94 -22.22
CA LEU A 20 -3.91 -21.85 -23.54
C LEU A 20 -3.92 -23.18 -24.29
N GLU A 21 -3.71 -24.32 -23.61
CA GLU A 21 -3.85 -25.66 -24.22
C GLU A 21 -5.26 -25.90 -24.77
N ILE A 22 -6.28 -25.54 -23.98
CA ILE A 22 -7.69 -25.71 -24.40
C ILE A 22 -8.02 -24.84 -25.62
N VAL A 23 -7.59 -23.56 -25.59
CA VAL A 23 -7.88 -22.60 -26.66
C VAL A 23 -7.13 -22.92 -27.94
N SER A 24 -5.85 -23.31 -27.84
CA SER A 24 -5.01 -23.61 -29.01
C SER A 24 -5.21 -25.03 -29.57
N GLY A 25 -5.80 -25.95 -28.79
CA GLY A 25 -5.88 -27.34 -29.12
C GLY A 25 -4.52 -28.08 -29.14
N SER A 26 -3.46 -27.44 -28.62
CA SER A 26 -2.08 -27.94 -28.65
C SER A 26 -1.55 -28.11 -27.23
N SER A 27 -0.80 -29.20 -27.01
CA SER A 27 -0.17 -29.42 -25.70
C SER A 27 1.00 -28.46 -25.49
N ILE A 28 1.02 -27.84 -24.33
CA ILE A 28 2.11 -26.93 -23.88
C ILE A 28 2.83 -27.62 -22.72
N PRO A 29 4.11 -28.03 -22.86
CA PRO A 29 4.82 -28.69 -21.78
C PRO A 29 4.88 -27.83 -20.51
N ARG A 30 4.78 -28.48 -19.35
CA ARG A 30 4.96 -27.78 -18.05
C ARG A 30 6.33 -27.13 -17.98
N ARG A 31 6.44 -26.05 -17.22
CA ARG A 31 7.66 -25.23 -17.05
C ARG A 31 8.18 -24.58 -18.35
N THR A 32 7.37 -24.56 -19.39
CA THR A 32 7.67 -23.77 -20.59
C THR A 32 7.21 -22.34 -20.38
N LEU A 33 8.04 -21.37 -20.78
CA LEU A 33 7.66 -19.97 -20.73
C LEU A 33 6.46 -19.73 -21.65
N LEU A 34 5.38 -19.18 -21.09
CA LEU A 34 4.15 -18.90 -21.81
C LEU A 34 4.29 -17.70 -22.73
N ASP A 35 3.73 -17.80 -23.92
CA ASP A 35 3.69 -16.72 -24.89
C ASP A 35 2.48 -15.79 -24.58
N LEU A 36 2.72 -14.50 -24.55
CA LEU A 36 1.69 -13.49 -24.29
C LEU A 36 0.92 -13.06 -25.53
N LYS A 37 1.25 -13.64 -26.71
CA LYS A 37 0.71 -13.20 -27.99
C LYS A 37 -0.81 -13.30 -28.04
N ASP A 38 -1.37 -14.39 -27.55
CA ASP A 38 -2.81 -14.67 -27.57
C ASP A 38 -3.50 -14.29 -26.25
N ILE A 39 -2.80 -13.58 -25.35
CA ILE A 39 -3.32 -13.08 -24.08
C ILE A 39 -3.52 -11.57 -24.18
N GLU A 40 -4.77 -11.12 -24.12
CA GLU A 40 -5.11 -9.71 -24.06
C GLU A 40 -4.82 -9.13 -22.66
N SER A 41 -5.33 -9.76 -21.61
CA SER A 41 -5.11 -9.34 -20.23
C SER A 41 -5.16 -10.52 -19.25
N ILE A 42 -4.38 -10.41 -18.18
CA ILE A 42 -4.40 -11.29 -17.01
C ILE A 42 -4.93 -10.43 -15.86
N ARG A 43 -6.05 -10.84 -15.26
CA ARG A 43 -6.62 -10.21 -14.07
C ARG A 43 -6.46 -11.14 -12.90
N MET A 44 -5.73 -10.70 -11.88
CA MET A 44 -5.32 -11.55 -10.76
C MET A 44 -5.68 -10.90 -9.42
N GLY A 45 -6.33 -11.66 -8.53
CA GLY A 45 -6.39 -11.39 -7.11
C GLY A 45 -5.32 -12.21 -6.37
N THR A 46 -4.85 -11.73 -5.24
CA THR A 46 -3.88 -12.45 -4.41
C THR A 46 -4.12 -12.19 -2.93
N THR A 47 -3.97 -13.23 -2.11
CA THR A 47 -4.05 -13.16 -0.64
C THR A 47 -2.66 -13.09 0.02
N VAL A 48 -1.59 -12.95 -0.77
CA VAL A 48 -0.20 -12.94 -0.26
C VAL A 48 -0.01 -11.85 0.80
N ALA A 49 -0.49 -10.63 0.57
CA ALA A 49 -0.40 -9.54 1.54
C ALA A 49 -1.22 -9.83 2.81
N THR A 50 -2.44 -10.33 2.64
CA THR A 50 -3.33 -10.69 3.76
C THR A 50 -2.71 -11.78 4.63
N ASN A 51 -2.24 -12.86 4.02
CA ASN A 51 -1.63 -13.97 4.73
C ASN A 51 -0.33 -13.54 5.43
N ALA A 52 0.54 -12.77 4.77
CA ALA A 52 1.75 -12.24 5.38
C ALA A 52 1.46 -11.36 6.61
N LEU A 53 0.38 -10.57 6.58
CA LEU A 53 -0.03 -9.76 7.71
C LEU A 53 -0.59 -10.61 8.87
N LEU A 54 -1.47 -11.57 8.57
CA LEU A 54 -2.10 -12.43 9.58
C LEU A 54 -1.08 -13.35 10.26
N GLU A 55 -0.18 -13.93 9.49
CA GLU A 55 0.87 -14.83 9.97
C GLU A 55 2.09 -14.12 10.54
N ARG A 56 2.11 -12.78 10.49
CA ARG A 56 3.26 -11.95 10.93
C ARG A 56 4.57 -12.30 10.22
N LYS A 57 4.50 -12.63 8.95
CA LYS A 57 5.64 -12.99 8.10
C LYS A 57 6.09 -11.85 7.17
N GLY A 58 5.91 -10.59 7.60
CA GLY A 58 6.39 -9.42 6.87
C GLY A 58 7.89 -9.19 7.01
N GLU A 59 8.40 -8.16 6.35
CA GLU A 59 9.80 -7.76 6.41
C GLU A 59 10.07 -6.87 7.63
N ARG A 60 11.33 -6.83 8.07
CA ARG A 60 11.78 -5.92 9.11
C ARG A 60 11.68 -4.47 8.64
N VAL A 61 11.02 -3.64 9.43
CA VAL A 61 10.77 -2.21 9.12
C VAL A 61 11.31 -1.32 10.20
N ALA A 62 11.99 -0.23 9.81
CA ALA A 62 12.26 0.91 10.66
C ALA A 62 11.36 2.09 10.25
N LEU A 63 10.87 2.83 11.24
CA LEU A 63 10.03 4.02 11.04
C LEU A 63 10.86 5.28 11.25
N LEU A 64 10.91 6.15 10.24
CA LEU A 64 11.43 7.51 10.36
C LEU A 64 10.25 8.46 10.58
N ILE A 65 10.28 9.24 11.65
CA ILE A 65 9.18 10.11 12.07
C ILE A 65 9.72 11.43 12.59
N THR A 66 8.93 12.49 12.50
CA THR A 66 9.26 13.80 13.08
C THR A 66 9.65 13.68 14.56
N ASN A 67 10.69 14.39 14.97
CA ASN A 67 11.16 14.41 16.35
C ASN A 67 10.06 14.82 17.34
N GLY A 68 9.96 14.11 18.48
CA GLY A 68 8.93 14.23 19.50
C GLY A 68 7.71 13.36 19.28
N TYR A 69 7.66 12.56 18.20
CA TYR A 69 6.52 11.68 17.88
C TYR A 69 6.86 10.18 17.88
N ARG A 70 7.99 9.80 18.48
CA ARG A 70 8.47 8.41 18.58
C ARG A 70 7.39 7.41 18.97
N ASP A 71 6.55 7.75 19.93
CA ASP A 71 5.56 6.85 20.52
C ASP A 71 4.15 7.03 19.96
N ILE A 72 3.97 7.92 18.98
CA ILE A 72 2.63 8.28 18.48
C ILE A 72 1.84 7.07 17.95
N LEU A 73 2.48 6.14 17.24
CA LEU A 73 1.82 4.93 16.76
C LEU A 73 1.53 3.93 17.89
N HIS A 74 2.30 3.99 18.98
CA HIS A 74 2.01 3.21 20.18
C HIS A 74 0.83 3.79 20.96
N ILE A 75 0.76 5.11 21.09
CA ILE A 75 -0.36 5.84 21.70
C ILE A 75 -1.62 5.68 20.85
N GLY A 76 -1.47 5.80 19.52
CA GLY A 76 -2.56 5.75 18.56
C GLY A 76 -3.49 6.98 18.67
N ASN A 77 -4.71 6.82 18.21
CA ASN A 77 -5.75 7.86 18.21
C ASN A 77 -6.71 7.74 19.41
N GLN A 78 -6.44 6.87 20.38
CA GLN A 78 -7.26 6.60 21.56
C GLN A 78 -8.69 6.07 21.25
N ALA A 79 -8.98 5.73 20.00
CA ALA A 79 -10.26 5.13 19.63
C ALA A 79 -10.42 3.76 20.29
N ARG A 80 -11.60 3.52 20.89
CA ARG A 80 -11.94 2.27 21.57
C ARG A 80 -13.29 1.78 21.06
N PRO A 81 -13.46 0.48 20.77
CA PRO A 81 -14.76 -0.09 20.41
C PRO A 81 -15.81 0.12 21.52
N HIS A 82 -15.37 0.01 22.77
CA HIS A 82 -16.18 0.27 23.96
C HIS A 82 -15.44 1.26 24.86
N LEU A 83 -16.01 2.42 25.09
CA LEU A 83 -15.35 3.56 25.76
C LEU A 83 -14.83 3.21 27.16
N PHE A 84 -15.58 2.41 27.93
CA PHE A 84 -15.27 2.04 29.30
C PHE A 84 -14.60 0.66 29.45
N ASP A 85 -14.28 0.00 28.35
CA ASP A 85 -13.57 -1.28 28.41
C ASP A 85 -12.08 -1.04 28.73
N LEU A 86 -11.65 -1.53 29.89
CA LEU A 86 -10.28 -1.46 30.35
C LEU A 86 -9.39 -2.57 29.76
N SER A 87 -9.99 -3.59 29.13
CA SER A 87 -9.29 -4.75 28.59
C SER A 87 -8.85 -4.57 27.13
N VAL A 88 -8.82 -3.34 26.60
CA VAL A 88 -8.45 -3.05 25.22
C VAL A 88 -7.04 -3.55 24.91
N ARG A 89 -6.96 -4.53 24.02
CA ARG A 89 -5.68 -5.03 23.51
C ARG A 89 -5.23 -4.21 22.32
N ARG A 90 -4.01 -3.70 22.38
CA ARG A 90 -3.38 -3.03 21.23
C ARG A 90 -2.82 -4.05 20.27
N LEU A 91 -2.95 -3.75 18.97
CA LEU A 91 -2.31 -4.55 17.94
C LEU A 91 -0.77 -4.45 18.09
N GLN A 92 -0.11 -5.57 17.84
CA GLN A 92 1.34 -5.62 17.82
C GLN A 92 1.90 -4.72 16.71
N LYS A 93 2.97 -3.98 17.02
CA LYS A 93 3.67 -3.11 16.06
C LYS A 93 4.22 -3.93 14.90
N LEU A 94 4.21 -3.35 13.71
CA LEU A 94 4.81 -3.93 12.49
C LEU A 94 6.22 -3.39 12.23
N TYR A 95 6.69 -2.43 13.01
CA TYR A 95 8.05 -1.88 12.93
C TYR A 95 8.85 -2.28 14.18
N GLU A 96 10.16 -2.40 14.02
CA GLU A 96 11.06 -2.80 15.10
C GLU A 96 11.85 -1.62 15.68
N LYS A 97 12.20 -0.62 14.87
CA LYS A 97 12.99 0.55 15.29
C LYS A 97 12.33 1.85 14.84
N VAL A 98 12.49 2.88 15.64
CA VAL A 98 12.06 4.25 15.31
C VAL A 98 13.29 5.15 15.29
N VAL A 99 13.40 5.96 14.26
CA VAL A 99 14.35 7.05 14.12
C VAL A 99 13.59 8.36 14.09
N GLU A 100 13.96 9.28 14.93
CA GLU A 100 13.37 10.62 14.98
C GLU A 100 14.16 11.56 14.10
N VAL A 101 13.49 12.15 13.13
CA VAL A 101 14.06 13.14 12.21
C VAL A 101 13.86 14.52 12.81
N ASP A 102 14.95 15.25 13.03
CA ASP A 102 14.90 16.61 13.55
C ASP A 102 14.50 17.60 12.44
N GLU A 103 13.21 17.61 12.17
CA GLU A 103 12.53 18.51 11.24
C GLU A 103 11.22 19.00 11.85
N ARG A 104 10.71 20.14 11.38
CA ARG A 104 9.41 20.63 11.79
C ARG A 104 8.82 21.59 10.76
N VAL A 105 7.57 21.29 10.36
CA VAL A 105 6.73 22.21 9.61
C VAL A 105 5.42 22.45 10.35
N THR A 106 4.78 23.59 10.09
CA THR A 106 3.43 23.90 10.60
C THR A 106 2.60 24.55 9.49
N ILE A 107 1.29 24.35 9.55
CA ILE A 107 0.35 25.04 8.66
C ILE A 107 0.06 26.42 9.27
N GLU A 108 0.27 27.49 8.53
CA GLU A 108 0.05 28.86 8.97
C GLU A 108 -1.27 29.45 8.44
N GLY A 109 -1.70 29.00 7.25
CA GLY A 109 -2.99 29.40 6.67
C GLY A 109 -3.60 28.24 5.89
N PHE A 110 -4.90 28.09 6.01
CA PHE A 110 -5.69 27.06 5.31
C PHE A 110 -6.49 27.72 4.18
N SER A 111 -6.56 27.05 3.03
CA SER A 111 -7.33 27.51 1.87
C SER A 111 -8.84 27.59 2.16
N GLU A 112 -9.35 26.77 3.07
CA GLU A 112 -10.76 26.71 3.47
C GLU A 112 -11.07 27.54 4.73
N ASP A 113 -10.17 28.37 5.22
CA ASP A 113 -10.43 29.24 6.36
C ASP A 113 -11.58 30.22 6.01
N PRO A 114 -12.69 30.22 6.77
CA PRO A 114 -13.81 31.13 6.50
C PRO A 114 -13.47 32.59 6.67
N ASP A 115 -12.39 32.93 7.40
CA ASP A 115 -11.87 34.29 7.58
C ASP A 115 -10.34 34.32 7.33
N PRO A 116 -9.92 34.04 6.08
CA PRO A 116 -8.51 33.88 5.77
C PRO A 116 -7.77 35.20 5.94
N ARG A 117 -6.71 35.20 6.75
CA ARG A 117 -5.77 36.30 6.79
C ARG A 117 -4.89 36.27 5.55
N PRO A 118 -4.73 37.35 4.79
CA PRO A 118 -3.82 37.40 3.68
C PRO A 118 -2.39 37.08 4.14
N ILE A 119 -1.84 35.97 3.66
CA ILE A 119 -0.46 35.57 3.92
C ILE A 119 0.31 35.72 2.62
N ASP A 120 1.26 36.66 2.62
CA ASP A 120 2.18 36.75 1.48
C ASP A 120 3.34 35.73 1.65
N ILE A 121 3.17 34.59 1.05
CA ILE A 121 4.16 33.50 1.08
C ILE A 121 5.53 33.97 0.56
N LYS A 122 5.57 34.96 -0.34
CA LYS A 122 6.81 35.44 -0.95
C LYS A 122 7.58 36.39 -0.07
N SER A 123 6.93 36.99 0.93
CA SER A 123 7.56 37.95 1.82
C SER A 123 8.41 37.33 2.93
N ASP A 124 8.20 36.03 3.23
CA ASP A 124 8.92 35.32 4.28
C ASP A 124 9.61 34.06 3.71
N PRO A 125 10.94 33.99 3.76
CA PRO A 125 11.70 32.85 3.23
C PRO A 125 11.44 31.54 3.96
N ALA A 126 10.82 31.57 5.15
CA ALA A 126 10.41 30.37 5.88
C ALA A 126 9.05 29.82 5.43
N LEU A 127 8.31 30.57 4.61
CA LEU A 127 7.02 30.14 4.09
C LEU A 127 7.18 29.39 2.75
N ARG A 128 6.34 28.40 2.58
CA ARG A 128 6.18 27.61 1.33
C ARG A 128 4.70 27.48 1.03
N GLU A 129 4.38 27.30 -0.24
CA GLU A 129 3.05 26.92 -0.66
C GLU A 129 2.91 25.41 -0.54
N GLY A 130 1.88 24.95 0.16
CA GLY A 130 1.51 23.56 0.28
C GLY A 130 0.84 23.04 -0.99
N LEU A 131 0.62 21.72 -1.06
CA LEU A 131 0.06 21.04 -2.25
C LEU A 131 -1.34 21.54 -2.65
N THR A 132 -2.13 22.00 -1.69
CA THR A 132 -3.51 22.48 -1.91
C THR A 132 -3.66 23.99 -1.60
N GLY A 133 -2.54 24.73 -1.59
CA GLY A 133 -2.51 26.17 -1.46
C GLY A 133 -2.39 26.70 -0.04
N GLU A 134 -2.18 25.81 0.94
CA GLU A 134 -1.92 26.22 2.33
C GLU A 134 -0.60 26.99 2.44
N ALA A 135 -0.53 27.98 3.32
CA ALA A 135 0.73 28.57 3.74
C ALA A 135 1.39 27.64 4.78
N VAL A 136 2.49 27.03 4.41
CA VAL A 136 3.27 26.14 5.28
C VAL A 136 4.52 26.85 5.74
N ARG A 137 4.72 26.91 7.06
CA ARG A 137 5.95 27.48 7.65
C ARG A 137 6.94 26.36 7.96
N ILE A 138 8.15 26.51 7.46
CA ILE A 138 9.28 25.65 7.81
C ILE A 138 9.89 26.18 9.11
N LEU A 139 9.68 25.46 10.21
CA LEU A 139 10.27 25.77 11.50
C LEU A 139 11.69 25.20 11.63
N ARG A 140 11.91 24.06 10.98
CA ARG A 140 13.20 23.38 10.96
C ARG A 140 13.32 22.49 9.73
N GLU A 141 14.34 22.72 8.94
CA GLU A 141 14.72 21.81 7.84
C GLU A 141 15.40 20.55 8.39
N PRO A 142 15.21 19.38 7.76
CA PRO A 142 15.90 18.18 8.17
C PRO A 142 17.41 18.28 7.89
N ASP A 143 18.23 17.85 8.87
CA ASP A 143 19.64 17.58 8.61
C ASP A 143 19.79 16.26 7.82
N TYR A 144 19.85 16.37 6.52
CA TYR A 144 19.98 15.19 5.63
C TYR A 144 21.27 14.41 5.85
N ALA A 145 22.35 15.04 6.36
CA ALA A 145 23.57 14.32 6.71
C ALA A 145 23.40 13.48 7.98
N ALA A 146 22.60 13.96 8.95
CA ALA A 146 22.19 13.16 10.10
C ALA A 146 21.30 12.00 9.66
N VAL A 147 20.30 12.25 8.82
CA VAL A 147 19.44 11.19 8.27
C VAL A 147 20.24 10.12 7.54
N GLU A 148 21.27 10.49 6.75
CA GLU A 148 22.13 9.53 6.07
C GLU A 148 22.92 8.66 7.07
N ARG A 149 23.45 9.24 8.16
CA ARG A 149 24.09 8.47 9.24
C ARG A 149 23.12 7.51 9.93
N ASP A 150 21.93 7.97 10.26
CA ASP A 150 20.89 7.13 10.90
C ASP A 150 20.46 5.97 9.98
N LEU A 151 20.35 6.23 8.69
CA LEU A 151 20.06 5.19 7.69
C LEU A 151 21.22 4.21 7.57
N GLN A 152 22.48 4.66 7.66
CA GLN A 152 23.65 3.77 7.66
C GLN A 152 23.61 2.84 8.88
N GLU A 153 23.30 3.35 10.07
CA GLU A 153 23.11 2.52 11.26
C GLU A 153 22.01 1.47 11.07
N LEU A 154 20.89 1.86 10.46
CA LEU A 154 19.81 0.92 10.16
C LEU A 154 20.27 -0.16 9.18
N TRP A 155 21.05 0.21 8.17
CA TRP A 155 21.61 -0.73 7.21
C TRP A 155 22.53 -1.75 7.86
N ASP A 156 23.41 -1.30 8.75
CA ASP A 156 24.34 -2.13 9.50
C ASP A 156 23.63 -3.09 10.48
N LEU A 157 22.45 -2.67 11.00
CA LEU A 157 21.55 -3.50 11.80
C LEU A 157 20.71 -4.48 10.96
N GLY A 158 20.88 -4.50 9.65
CA GLY A 158 20.23 -5.41 8.73
C GLY A 158 18.83 -4.98 8.26
N PHE A 159 18.41 -3.74 8.52
CA PHE A 159 17.17 -3.21 7.93
C PHE A 159 17.37 -2.93 6.44
N ARG A 160 16.33 -3.22 5.65
CA ARG A 160 16.29 -2.96 4.19
C ARG A 160 15.02 -2.25 3.77
N ASN A 161 14.07 -2.06 4.71
CA ASN A 161 12.80 -1.42 4.45
C ASN A 161 12.58 -0.32 5.49
N VAL A 162 12.21 0.86 5.02
CA VAL A 162 11.93 2.01 5.88
C VAL A 162 10.56 2.60 5.52
N ALA A 163 9.81 2.95 6.55
CA ALA A 163 8.62 3.79 6.44
C ALA A 163 8.98 5.22 6.84
N VAL A 164 8.55 6.20 6.06
CA VAL A 164 8.77 7.61 6.35
C VAL A 164 7.42 8.28 6.56
N ALA A 165 7.23 8.90 7.72
CA ALA A 165 5.98 9.57 8.07
C ALA A 165 6.25 10.82 8.91
N LEU A 166 6.25 11.98 8.25
CA LEU A 166 6.52 13.25 8.88
C LEU A 166 5.23 14.05 9.16
N MET A 167 5.30 14.94 10.14
CA MET A 167 4.20 15.81 10.48
C MET A 167 3.91 16.76 9.30
N HIS A 168 2.62 16.94 8.99
CA HIS A 168 2.15 17.80 7.90
C HIS A 168 2.67 17.46 6.48
N SER A 169 3.26 16.29 6.27
CA SER A 169 3.75 15.89 4.93
C SER A 169 2.62 15.71 3.90
N TYR A 170 1.36 15.65 4.32
CA TYR A 170 0.21 15.69 3.41
C TYR A 170 0.08 17.04 2.68
N ALA A 171 0.51 18.13 3.31
CA ALA A 171 0.53 19.47 2.72
C ALA A 171 1.91 19.83 2.16
N TYR A 172 3.00 19.39 2.81
CA TYR A 172 4.38 19.66 2.40
C TYR A 172 5.22 18.37 2.40
N PRO A 173 5.25 17.61 1.30
CA PRO A 173 5.91 16.31 1.21
C PRO A 173 7.43 16.38 1.00
N ASP A 174 8.02 17.55 0.74
CA ASP A 174 9.40 17.71 0.28
C ASP A 174 10.42 17.12 1.24
N HIS A 175 10.19 17.22 2.56
CA HIS A 175 11.05 16.60 3.56
C HIS A 175 11.03 15.07 3.45
N GLU A 176 9.86 14.45 3.28
CA GLU A 176 9.75 12.98 3.07
C GLU A 176 10.42 12.56 1.76
N VAL A 177 10.22 13.31 0.68
CA VAL A 177 10.83 13.04 -0.63
C VAL A 177 12.36 13.16 -0.55
N GLY A 178 12.86 14.13 0.21
CA GLY A 178 14.29 14.29 0.47
C GLY A 178 14.90 13.06 1.15
N ILE A 179 14.24 12.57 2.20
CA ILE A 179 14.64 11.36 2.94
C ILE A 179 14.54 10.12 2.04
N GLU A 180 13.45 9.98 1.29
CA GLU A 180 13.26 8.88 0.35
C GLU A 180 14.41 8.77 -0.65
N ARG A 181 14.83 9.91 -1.23
CA ARG A 181 15.93 9.96 -2.19
C ARG A 181 17.23 9.42 -1.60
N ILE A 182 17.57 9.79 -0.37
CA ILE A 182 18.76 9.31 0.34
C ILE A 182 18.63 7.80 0.60
N ALA A 183 17.51 7.37 1.19
CA ALA A 183 17.28 5.96 1.53
C ALA A 183 17.34 5.07 0.27
N ARG A 184 16.71 5.47 -0.82
CA ARG A 184 16.75 4.73 -2.10
C ARG A 184 18.16 4.65 -2.68
N LYS A 185 18.94 5.73 -2.61
CA LYS A 185 20.34 5.75 -3.05
C LYS A 185 21.20 4.77 -2.25
N MET A 186 20.90 4.57 -0.98
CA MET A 186 21.56 3.59 -0.11
C MET A 186 21.04 2.16 -0.32
N GLY A 187 20.02 1.95 -1.14
CA GLY A 187 19.47 0.63 -1.46
C GLY A 187 18.25 0.20 -0.61
N PHE A 188 17.71 1.08 0.24
CA PHE A 188 16.48 0.79 0.97
C PHE A 188 15.26 0.77 0.05
N ARG A 189 14.30 -0.08 0.39
CA ARG A 189 12.93 0.05 -0.04
C ARG A 189 12.22 1.02 0.89
N THR A 190 11.49 1.97 0.32
CA THR A 190 10.87 3.05 1.06
C THR A 190 9.36 3.04 0.88
N ALA A 191 8.64 3.24 1.96
CA ALA A 191 7.21 3.53 1.96
C ALA A 191 7.01 4.94 2.54
N VAL A 192 6.58 5.87 1.68
CA VAL A 192 6.46 7.29 2.01
C VAL A 192 5.00 7.63 2.27
N SER A 193 4.71 8.15 3.44
CA SER A 193 3.34 8.31 3.93
C SER A 193 2.50 9.25 3.07
N SER A 194 3.05 10.34 2.59
CA SER A 194 2.36 11.33 1.74
C SER A 194 2.01 10.78 0.35
N GLN A 195 2.83 9.85 -0.18
CA GLN A 195 2.60 9.21 -1.48
C GLN A 195 1.55 8.09 -1.42
N LEU A 196 1.46 7.39 -0.27
CA LEU A 196 0.52 6.29 -0.07
C LEU A 196 -0.88 6.77 0.25
N GLN A 197 -0.98 7.72 1.16
CA GLN A 197 -2.24 8.32 1.60
C GLN A 197 -2.03 9.77 1.99
N SER A 198 -2.50 10.70 1.17
CA SER A 198 -2.42 12.14 1.44
C SER A 198 -3.53 12.58 2.41
N MET A 199 -3.50 12.07 3.65
CA MET A 199 -4.46 12.45 4.70
C MET A 199 -3.79 13.22 5.84
N ALA A 200 -4.52 14.20 6.41
CA ALA A 200 -3.99 15.10 7.44
C ALA A 200 -3.51 14.36 8.71
N LYS A 201 -4.23 13.32 9.12
CA LYS A 201 -3.95 12.63 10.39
C LYS A 201 -2.69 11.77 10.29
N LEU A 202 -1.67 12.11 11.12
CA LEU A 202 -0.37 11.43 11.13
C LEU A 202 -0.48 9.94 11.48
N VAL A 203 -1.28 9.56 12.49
CA VAL A 203 -1.35 8.15 12.95
C VAL A 203 -1.79 7.20 11.85
N PRO A 204 -2.96 7.36 11.17
CA PRO A 204 -3.36 6.44 10.11
C PRO A 204 -2.42 6.52 8.90
N ARG A 205 -1.87 7.70 8.56
CA ARG A 205 -0.92 7.85 7.47
C ARG A 205 0.39 7.08 7.74
N ALA A 206 0.93 7.20 8.97
CA ALA A 206 2.11 6.48 9.38
C ALA A 206 1.88 4.96 9.51
N GLN A 207 0.69 4.55 9.97
CA GLN A 207 0.29 3.13 9.97
C GLN A 207 0.28 2.55 8.56
N SER A 208 -0.26 3.29 7.58
CA SER A 208 -0.26 2.88 6.18
C SER A 208 1.15 2.73 5.63
N ALA A 209 2.05 3.68 5.91
CA ALA A 209 3.44 3.61 5.47
C ALA A 209 4.19 2.40 6.09
N VAL A 210 4.01 2.17 7.39
CA VAL A 210 4.60 1.01 8.08
C VAL A 210 4.06 -0.30 7.50
N THR A 211 2.76 -0.39 7.29
CA THR A 211 2.12 -1.59 6.73
C THR A 211 2.61 -1.86 5.32
N ASP A 212 2.74 -0.82 4.50
CA ASP A 212 3.25 -0.96 3.14
C ASP A 212 4.72 -1.40 3.12
N ALA A 213 5.58 -0.77 3.95
CA ALA A 213 6.98 -1.18 4.09
C ALA A 213 7.13 -2.64 4.55
N TYR A 214 6.18 -3.13 5.37
CA TYR A 214 6.15 -4.49 5.89
C TYR A 214 5.73 -5.51 4.84
N LEU A 215 4.76 -5.19 3.97
CA LEU A 215 4.11 -6.14 3.05
C LEU A 215 4.61 -6.04 1.61
N SER A 216 4.95 -4.84 1.12
CA SER A 216 5.32 -4.62 -0.29
C SER A 216 6.50 -5.46 -0.76
N PRO A 217 7.55 -5.71 0.05
CA PRO A 217 8.64 -6.56 -0.40
C PRO A 217 8.23 -8.02 -0.67
N ILE A 218 7.24 -8.52 0.08
CA ILE A 218 6.75 -9.90 -0.08
C ILE A 218 5.87 -10.01 -1.32
N THR A 219 4.94 -9.07 -1.48
CA THR A 219 4.08 -9.02 -2.67
C THR A 219 4.90 -8.83 -3.94
N GLN A 220 5.96 -8.01 -3.88
CA GLN A 220 6.84 -7.81 -5.02
C GLN A 220 7.59 -9.08 -5.40
N ARG A 221 8.15 -9.82 -4.41
CA ARG A 221 8.79 -11.12 -4.68
C ARG A 221 7.85 -12.13 -5.33
N TYR A 222 6.60 -12.18 -4.86
CA TYR A 222 5.58 -13.03 -5.46
C TYR A 222 5.31 -12.66 -6.92
N LEU A 223 5.13 -11.38 -7.20
CA LEU A 223 4.89 -10.88 -8.55
C LEU A 223 6.11 -11.04 -9.47
N ASP A 224 7.32 -10.84 -8.94
CA ASP A 224 8.58 -11.07 -9.64
C ASP A 224 8.76 -12.56 -9.99
N HIS A 225 8.28 -13.44 -9.13
CA HIS A 225 8.27 -14.89 -9.43
C HIS A 225 7.26 -15.21 -10.53
N PHE A 226 6.04 -14.74 -10.39
CA PHE A 226 4.97 -14.95 -11.36
C PHE A 226 5.33 -14.48 -12.78
N GLN A 227 5.91 -13.28 -12.92
CA GLN A 227 6.27 -12.76 -14.25
C GLN A 227 7.33 -13.60 -14.97
N LYS A 228 8.15 -14.38 -14.24
CA LYS A 228 9.17 -15.27 -14.84
C LYS A 228 8.55 -16.43 -15.63
N GLY A 229 7.29 -16.74 -15.44
CA GLY A 229 6.56 -17.76 -16.19
C GLY A 229 6.26 -17.37 -17.64
N PHE A 230 6.54 -16.12 -18.05
CA PHE A 230 6.15 -15.57 -19.36
C PHE A 230 7.37 -15.13 -20.18
N LYS A 231 7.31 -15.36 -21.50
CA LYS A 231 8.31 -14.86 -22.45
C LYS A 231 8.33 -13.32 -22.45
N GLY A 232 9.50 -12.76 -22.17
CA GLY A 232 9.66 -11.31 -22.07
C GLY A 232 9.10 -10.68 -20.79
N GLY A 233 8.57 -11.48 -19.85
CA GLY A 233 7.98 -11.01 -18.59
C GLY A 233 6.69 -10.21 -18.77
N LEU A 234 6.19 -9.68 -17.65
CA LEU A 234 4.96 -8.87 -17.55
C LEU A 234 5.28 -7.39 -17.18
N SER A 235 6.45 -6.93 -17.56
CA SER A 235 6.93 -5.54 -17.37
C SER A 235 7.22 -4.88 -18.72
N GLY A 236 7.58 -3.59 -18.73
CA GLY A 236 7.84 -2.85 -19.96
C GLY A 236 6.62 -2.82 -20.88
N GLU A 237 6.78 -3.26 -22.13
CA GLU A 237 5.71 -3.28 -23.14
C GLU A 237 4.52 -4.16 -22.73
N ASN A 238 4.75 -5.21 -21.95
CA ASN A 238 3.72 -6.12 -21.46
C ASN A 238 3.09 -5.70 -20.13
N ALA A 239 3.50 -4.59 -19.53
CA ALA A 239 3.03 -4.16 -18.21
C ALA A 239 1.50 -3.93 -18.17
N HIS A 240 0.90 -3.57 -19.28
CA HIS A 240 -0.54 -3.37 -19.42
C HIS A 240 -1.34 -4.69 -19.37
N LYS A 241 -0.70 -5.82 -19.60
CA LYS A 241 -1.37 -7.14 -19.65
C LYS A 241 -1.66 -7.72 -18.27
N LEU A 242 -0.91 -7.33 -17.22
CA LEU A 242 -1.19 -7.78 -15.86
C LEU A 242 -1.89 -6.70 -15.04
N LEU A 243 -3.11 -7.00 -14.63
CA LEU A 243 -3.92 -6.17 -13.77
C LEU A 243 -4.20 -6.91 -12.45
N ILE A 244 -3.87 -6.26 -11.34
CA ILE A 244 -3.96 -6.85 -10.00
C ILE A 244 -5.10 -6.16 -9.25
N SER A 245 -5.98 -6.96 -8.64
CA SER A 245 -7.09 -6.46 -7.83
C SER A 245 -6.57 -5.80 -6.55
N GLN A 246 -7.18 -4.66 -6.20
CA GLN A 246 -6.87 -3.89 -5.01
C GLN A 246 -7.96 -4.01 -3.95
N SER A 247 -7.66 -3.54 -2.73
CA SER A 247 -8.57 -3.52 -1.58
C SER A 247 -9.82 -2.64 -1.77
N ASP A 248 -9.74 -1.66 -2.66
CA ASP A 248 -10.86 -0.78 -3.05
C ASP A 248 -11.74 -1.39 -4.18
N GLY A 249 -11.38 -2.58 -4.65
CA GLY A 249 -12.05 -3.26 -5.76
C GLY A 249 -11.59 -2.80 -7.15
N GLY A 250 -10.68 -1.83 -7.24
CA GLY A 250 -10.05 -1.41 -8.48
C GLY A 250 -9.02 -2.40 -8.99
N LEU A 251 -8.50 -2.12 -10.19
CA LEU A 251 -7.41 -2.85 -10.81
C LEU A 251 -6.22 -1.91 -11.03
N VAL A 252 -5.02 -2.40 -10.77
CA VAL A 252 -3.78 -1.66 -11.00
C VAL A 252 -2.78 -2.55 -11.74
N ASN A 253 -1.90 -1.94 -12.53
CA ASN A 253 -0.81 -2.66 -13.16
C ASN A 253 0.28 -3.06 -12.13
N PHE A 254 1.20 -3.91 -12.56
CA PHE A 254 2.31 -4.41 -11.76
C PHE A 254 3.10 -3.30 -11.04
N ALA A 255 3.43 -2.21 -11.74
CA ALA A 255 4.27 -1.13 -11.18
C ALA A 255 3.57 -0.30 -10.10
N GLY A 256 2.24 -0.21 -10.15
CA GLY A 256 1.44 0.55 -9.18
C GLY A 256 0.90 -0.27 -8.02
N PHE A 257 1.15 -1.59 -8.00
CA PHE A 257 0.66 -2.46 -6.93
C PHE A 257 1.59 -2.43 -5.72
N THR A 258 1.02 -2.22 -4.54
CA THR A 258 1.74 -2.21 -3.26
C THR A 258 1.11 -3.20 -2.28
N GLY A 259 1.86 -3.57 -1.25
CA GLY A 259 1.36 -4.48 -0.21
C GLY A 259 0.13 -3.93 0.51
N LEU A 260 0.10 -2.64 0.79
CA LEU A 260 -1.05 -1.96 1.41
C LEU A 260 -2.31 -2.11 0.56
N LYS A 261 -2.20 -1.93 -0.75
CA LYS A 261 -3.33 -2.04 -1.68
C LYS A 261 -3.87 -3.46 -1.80
N GLY A 262 -3.05 -4.46 -1.49
CA GLY A 262 -3.39 -5.88 -1.62
C GLY A 262 -4.07 -6.51 -0.41
N ILE A 263 -4.12 -5.85 0.77
CA ILE A 263 -4.54 -6.47 2.04
C ILE A 263 -5.94 -7.08 1.99
N LEU A 264 -6.90 -6.39 1.40
CA LEU A 264 -8.30 -6.80 1.31
C LEU A 264 -8.74 -7.09 -0.13
N SER A 265 -7.80 -7.31 -1.06
CA SER A 265 -8.12 -7.51 -2.48
C SER A 265 -8.98 -8.76 -2.74
N GLY A 266 -8.78 -9.85 -2.00
CA GLY A 266 -9.64 -11.03 -2.04
C GLY A 266 -11.07 -10.75 -1.63
N PRO A 267 -11.30 -10.24 -0.39
CA PRO A 267 -12.62 -9.81 0.06
C PRO A 267 -13.31 -8.82 -0.88
N ALA A 268 -12.60 -7.80 -1.37
CA ALA A 268 -13.16 -6.82 -2.30
C ALA A 268 -13.60 -7.46 -3.62
N GLY A 269 -12.77 -8.34 -4.19
CA GLY A 269 -13.11 -9.10 -5.40
C GLY A 269 -14.36 -9.98 -5.21
N GLY A 270 -14.47 -10.64 -4.06
CA GLY A 270 -15.65 -11.44 -3.72
C GLY A 270 -16.93 -10.61 -3.62
N VAL A 271 -16.88 -9.44 -2.98
CA VAL A 271 -18.03 -8.51 -2.93
C VAL A 271 -18.45 -8.09 -4.32
N LEU A 272 -17.50 -7.68 -5.17
CA LEU A 272 -17.78 -7.29 -6.55
C LEU A 272 -18.36 -8.43 -7.39
N ALA A 273 -17.83 -9.65 -7.23
CA ALA A 273 -18.33 -10.82 -7.94
C ALA A 273 -19.79 -11.10 -7.57
N VAL A 274 -20.11 -11.17 -6.27
CA VAL A 274 -21.49 -11.41 -5.80
C VAL A 274 -22.42 -10.28 -6.21
N ALA A 275 -21.97 -9.01 -6.09
CA ALA A 275 -22.77 -7.85 -6.49
C ALA A 275 -23.13 -7.86 -7.99
N LYS A 276 -22.16 -8.26 -8.85
CA LYS A 276 -22.39 -8.25 -10.30
C LYS A 276 -23.10 -9.48 -10.86
N THR A 277 -23.02 -10.62 -10.16
CA THR A 277 -23.54 -11.88 -10.69
C THR A 277 -24.79 -12.38 -10.00
N CYS A 278 -25.00 -11.99 -8.75
CA CYS A 278 -26.10 -12.50 -7.92
C CYS A 278 -27.11 -11.44 -7.50
N TYR A 279 -26.70 -10.16 -7.44
CA TYR A 279 -27.61 -9.09 -7.03
C TYR A 279 -28.33 -8.49 -8.24
N ASP A 280 -29.67 -8.49 -8.17
CA ASP A 280 -30.53 -7.79 -9.14
C ASP A 280 -31.02 -6.46 -8.53
N PRO A 281 -30.59 -5.30 -9.08
CA PRO A 281 -31.02 -4.00 -8.58
C PRO A 281 -32.50 -3.73 -8.79
N LEU A 282 -33.19 -4.44 -9.71
CA LEU A 282 -34.63 -4.29 -9.94
C LEU A 282 -35.45 -5.02 -8.90
N ASP A 283 -35.01 -6.18 -8.43
CA ASP A 283 -35.61 -6.95 -7.36
C ASP A 283 -35.25 -6.37 -5.96
N GLY A 284 -34.03 -5.89 -5.79
CA GLY A 284 -33.57 -5.30 -4.55
C GLY A 284 -33.39 -6.29 -3.39
N THR A 285 -33.56 -7.60 -3.63
CA THR A 285 -33.37 -8.63 -2.61
C THR A 285 -31.94 -8.67 -2.12
N PRO A 286 -31.68 -8.56 -0.80
CA PRO A 286 -30.33 -8.64 -0.24
C PRO A 286 -29.67 -9.99 -0.55
N VAL A 287 -28.42 -9.95 -0.98
CA VAL A 287 -27.64 -11.15 -1.30
C VAL A 287 -26.52 -11.32 -0.28
N LEU A 288 -26.30 -12.58 0.14
CA LEU A 288 -25.27 -12.96 1.08
C LEU A 288 -24.18 -13.76 0.37
N GLY A 289 -22.97 -13.21 0.33
CA GLY A 289 -21.80 -13.90 -0.21
C GLY A 289 -20.99 -14.54 0.91
N PHE A 290 -20.62 -15.81 0.74
CA PHE A 290 -19.72 -16.53 1.64
C PHE A 290 -18.33 -16.69 0.99
N ASP A 291 -17.32 -16.41 1.78
CA ASP A 291 -15.93 -16.69 1.47
C ASP A 291 -15.35 -17.48 2.65
N SER A 292 -14.52 -18.49 2.40
CA SER A 292 -13.97 -19.34 3.46
C SER A 292 -13.17 -18.55 4.52
N GLU A 293 -12.66 -17.39 4.15
CA GLU A 293 -11.87 -16.53 5.03
C GLU A 293 -12.69 -15.36 5.59
N PHE A 294 -13.79 -14.94 4.92
CA PHE A 294 -14.55 -13.75 5.28
C PHE A 294 -16.04 -13.90 5.02
N PHE A 295 -16.85 -13.48 6.00
CA PHE A 295 -18.28 -13.32 5.86
C PHE A 295 -18.59 -11.95 5.25
N LYS A 296 -19.38 -11.90 4.16
CA LYS A 296 -19.69 -10.65 3.44
C LYS A 296 -21.21 -10.51 3.29
N TYR A 297 -21.72 -9.38 3.78
CA TYR A 297 -23.09 -8.95 3.56
C TYR A 297 -23.11 -7.80 2.56
N ILE A 298 -23.88 -7.93 1.47
CA ILE A 298 -24.06 -6.87 0.49
C ILE A 298 -25.37 -6.16 0.79
N ASN A 299 -25.27 -4.94 1.30
CA ASN A 299 -26.40 -4.05 1.47
C ASN A 299 -26.67 -3.32 0.14
N PRO A 300 -27.90 -3.36 -0.40
CA PRO A 300 -28.27 -2.65 -1.63
C PRO A 300 -27.90 -1.16 -1.63
N ALA A 301 -27.99 -0.49 -0.49
CA ALA A 301 -27.66 0.93 -0.35
C ALA A 301 -26.16 1.24 -0.55
N LEU A 302 -25.27 0.26 -0.45
CA LEU A 302 -23.81 0.42 -0.63
C LEU A 302 -23.35 -0.03 -2.03
N ALA A 303 -24.17 -0.74 -2.78
CA ALA A 303 -23.82 -1.26 -4.10
C ALA A 303 -23.98 -0.25 -5.24
N LEU A 304 -24.69 0.84 -4.99
CA LEU A 304 -24.96 1.92 -5.95
C LEU A 304 -24.21 3.18 -5.48
N GLY A 305 -22.90 3.23 -5.65
CA GLY A 305 -22.20 4.50 -5.70
C GLY A 305 -22.75 5.32 -6.89
N PRO A 306 -22.84 6.66 -6.79
CA PRO A 306 -23.28 7.46 -7.92
C PRO A 306 -22.37 7.19 -9.11
N GLY A 307 -23.02 6.86 -10.25
CA GLY A 307 -22.38 6.62 -11.53
C GLY A 307 -21.71 7.86 -12.10
#